data_e1f18e1c7678b57c76a1cb9a0783dc3b
#
_entry.id   e1f18e1c7678b57c76a1cb9a0783dc3b
#
_cell.length_a   1.000
_cell.length_b   1.000
_cell.length_c   1.000
_cell.angle_alpha   90.00
_cell.angle_beta   90.00
_cell.angle_gamma   90.00
#
_symmetry.space_group_name_H-M   'P 1'
#
loop_
_entity.id
_entity.type
_entity.pdbx_description
1 polymer ?
#
loop_
_entity_poly.entity_id
_entity_poly.type
_entity_poly.pdbx_seq_one_letter_code
_entity_poly.pdbx_strand_id
1 'polypeptide(L)'
;MYSKITLWALAILAACLNLTAQSAAENAATNLEKVNDQMKLLNQKYIIYVSEMAHGKAKKAEKKHADYLNQITNFRYALIEIPYSNGDKSLHEGVKKYLKMVETIQREDYAKIVNMEEIAEQSYDAMEAYILFKDKIDEKMDEVEKEYDKVVADFCSRNNITLTKAEVTEQSQKMEMIGKVSDYQDEVYLIFFKASIHDEQLVDAMGKDNLTAVEQIKGSLLKYSLEGLGRLDTLRSFKGDASLKNSCRRALDFFKRESASVDSYTDYMLKKEDFEAIKKNFERNPKAKSDKAEIDKYNAAVAELNKSSDKFNKSVQDMNRGRTEAINGWNDTVNRFFDTHIPYSK
;
A
#
# COMPACT_ATOMS: atom_id res chain seq x y z
N MET A 1 -8.95 0.80 5.12
CA MET A 1 -7.71 0.96 4.37
C MET A 1 -6.73 -0.12 4.79
N TYR A 2 -6.17 -0.85 3.85
CA TYR A 2 -5.42 -2.06 4.16
C TYR A 2 -3.96 -1.70 4.38
N SER A 3 -3.45 -1.95 5.59
CA SER A 3 -2.01 -1.89 5.88
C SER A 3 -1.28 -2.82 4.91
N LYS A 4 -0.42 -2.25 4.11
CA LYS A 4 0.37 -2.98 3.15
C LYS A 4 1.61 -3.47 3.83
N ILE A 5 1.73 -4.78 3.83
CA ILE A 5 2.85 -5.44 4.48
C ILE A 5 3.95 -5.59 3.48
N THR A 6 5.05 -5.13 3.91
CA THR A 6 6.35 -5.41 3.34
C THR A 6 6.63 -6.91 3.43
N LEU A 7 6.83 -7.53 2.31
CA LEU A 7 6.87 -8.96 2.14
C LEU A 7 8.28 -9.41 1.80
N TRP A 8 8.78 -10.26 2.63
CA TRP A 8 10.16 -10.73 2.66
C TRP A 8 10.27 -12.08 1.96
N ALA A 9 11.12 -12.18 0.95
CA ALA A 9 11.46 -13.47 0.34
C ALA A 9 12.53 -14.16 1.19
N LEU A 10 12.11 -15.00 2.13
CA LEU A 10 13.01 -15.89 2.86
C LEU A 10 13.43 -17.05 1.95
N ALA A 11 14.63 -17.00 1.43
CA ALA A 11 15.23 -18.15 0.76
C ALA A 11 15.52 -19.25 1.79
N ILE A 12 14.74 -20.33 1.78
CA ILE A 12 15.01 -21.50 2.61
C ILE A 12 16.11 -22.29 1.94
N LEU A 13 17.30 -22.29 2.50
CA LEU A 13 18.35 -23.21 2.13
C LEU A 13 17.96 -24.61 2.61
N ALA A 14 17.30 -25.40 1.74
CA ALA A 14 17.10 -26.81 2.00
C ALA A 14 18.42 -27.56 1.73
N ALA A 15 19.18 -27.83 2.79
CA ALA A 15 20.35 -28.67 2.69
C ALA A 15 19.91 -30.14 2.58
N CYS A 16 20.00 -30.76 1.38
CA CYS A 16 19.95 -32.21 1.24
C CYS A 16 21.34 -32.77 1.53
N LEU A 17 21.45 -33.60 2.56
CA LEU A 17 22.70 -34.15 3.05
C LEU A 17 23.02 -35.47 2.34
N ASN A 18 24.07 -35.49 1.51
CA ASN A 18 24.70 -36.75 1.10
C ASN A 18 25.80 -37.08 2.11
N LEU A 19 25.49 -37.99 3.01
CA LEU A 19 26.41 -38.46 4.05
C LEU A 19 27.38 -39.48 3.52
N THR A 20 28.61 -39.07 3.25
CA THR A 20 29.76 -39.98 3.22
C THR A 20 30.76 -39.53 4.28
N ALA A 21 30.82 -40.28 5.37
CA ALA A 21 31.87 -40.32 6.37
C ALA A 21 31.78 -39.42 7.63
N GLN A 22 31.95 -40.11 8.74
CA GLN A 22 32.29 -39.75 10.12
C GLN A 22 31.20 -39.22 11.02
N SER A 23 31.06 -39.83 12.19
CA SER A 23 30.07 -39.53 13.24
C SER A 23 29.97 -38.06 13.65
N ALA A 24 31.04 -37.29 13.48
CA ALA A 24 31.10 -35.86 13.78
C ALA A 24 30.37 -34.98 12.73
N ALA A 25 30.53 -35.32 11.45
CA ALA A 25 29.81 -34.63 10.36
C ALA A 25 28.31 -34.97 10.39
N GLU A 26 27.95 -36.23 10.73
CA GLU A 26 26.57 -36.65 10.90
C GLU A 26 25.87 -35.88 12.03
N ASN A 27 26.54 -35.66 13.16
CA ASN A 27 26.01 -34.87 14.27
C ASN A 27 25.81 -33.40 13.87
N ALA A 28 26.75 -32.80 13.14
CA ALA A 28 26.65 -31.43 12.65
C ALA A 28 25.51 -31.29 11.64
N ALA A 29 25.35 -32.25 10.74
CA ALA A 29 24.27 -32.29 9.77
C ALA A 29 22.89 -32.40 10.44
N THR A 30 22.77 -33.29 11.42
CA THR A 30 21.52 -33.45 12.21
C THR A 30 21.17 -32.18 12.99
N ASN A 31 22.17 -31.48 13.53
CA ASN A 31 21.92 -30.20 14.23
C ASN A 31 21.46 -29.12 13.25
N LEU A 32 22.06 -29.02 12.07
CA LEU A 32 21.62 -28.11 11.01
C LEU A 32 20.19 -28.43 10.54
N GLU A 33 19.84 -29.71 10.39
CA GLU A 33 18.50 -30.14 10.05
C GLU A 33 17.46 -29.69 11.09
N LYS A 34 17.75 -29.85 12.38
CA LYS A 34 16.88 -29.35 13.45
C LYS A 34 16.68 -27.84 13.39
N VAL A 35 17.76 -27.09 13.09
CA VAL A 35 17.66 -25.63 12.89
C VAL A 35 16.80 -25.30 11.68
N ASN A 36 16.97 -26.01 10.56
CA ASN A 36 16.16 -25.82 9.35
C ASN A 36 14.69 -26.12 9.57
N ASP A 37 14.35 -27.14 10.39
CA ASP A 37 12.96 -27.46 10.72
C ASP A 37 12.31 -26.31 11.52
N GLN A 38 13.03 -25.74 12.47
CA GLN A 38 12.54 -24.56 13.20
C GLN A 38 12.39 -23.34 12.25
N MET A 39 13.31 -23.16 11.30
CA MET A 39 13.22 -22.11 10.29
C MET A 39 11.99 -22.30 9.41
N LYS A 40 11.69 -23.53 8.97
CA LYS A 40 10.47 -23.83 8.19
C LYS A 40 9.20 -23.46 8.96
N LEU A 41 9.13 -23.80 10.27
CA LEU A 41 7.99 -23.43 11.13
C LEU A 41 7.85 -21.91 11.26
N LEU A 42 8.97 -21.20 11.43
CA LEU A 42 8.99 -19.74 11.50
C LEU A 42 8.44 -19.13 10.23
N ASN A 43 8.92 -19.58 9.06
CA ASN A 43 8.49 -19.11 7.75
C ASN A 43 7.02 -19.41 7.46
N GLN A 44 6.52 -20.59 7.88
CA GLN A 44 5.09 -20.90 7.78
C GLN A 44 4.23 -19.91 8.56
N LYS A 45 4.62 -19.56 9.80
CA LYS A 45 3.88 -18.57 10.59
C LYS A 45 3.91 -17.19 9.95
N TYR A 46 5.04 -16.80 9.38
CA TYR A 46 5.17 -15.54 8.67
C TYR A 46 4.25 -15.48 7.43
N ILE A 47 4.27 -16.51 6.57
CA ILE A 47 3.42 -16.59 5.38
C ILE A 47 1.92 -16.49 5.75
N ILE A 48 1.50 -17.18 6.83
CA ILE A 48 0.12 -17.11 7.31
C ILE A 48 -0.23 -15.68 7.76
N TYR A 49 0.66 -15.03 8.53
CA TYR A 49 0.49 -13.66 8.97
C TYR A 49 0.29 -12.71 7.77
N VAL A 50 1.20 -12.76 6.83
CA VAL A 50 1.19 -11.91 5.64
C VAL A 50 -0.03 -12.17 4.75
N SER A 51 -0.42 -13.44 4.58
CA SER A 51 -1.63 -13.79 3.83
C SER A 51 -2.90 -13.19 4.46
N GLU A 52 -3.05 -13.23 5.78
CA GLU A 52 -4.20 -12.61 6.46
C GLU A 52 -4.21 -11.08 6.33
N MET A 53 -3.03 -10.46 6.28
CA MET A 53 -2.91 -9.02 6.04
C MET A 53 -3.31 -8.64 4.62
N ALA A 54 -2.78 -9.33 3.62
CA ALA A 54 -3.08 -9.08 2.22
C ALA A 54 -4.59 -9.20 1.90
N HIS A 55 -5.30 -10.09 2.62
CA HIS A 55 -6.75 -10.24 2.48
C HIS A 55 -7.58 -9.33 3.40
N GLY A 56 -6.97 -8.30 3.99
CA GLY A 56 -7.67 -7.25 4.74
C GLY A 56 -8.30 -7.68 6.06
N LYS A 57 -7.80 -8.75 6.67
CA LYS A 57 -8.34 -9.29 7.93
C LYS A 57 -7.53 -8.80 9.13
N ALA A 58 -7.51 -7.49 9.38
CA ALA A 58 -6.64 -6.83 10.37
C ALA A 58 -6.57 -7.56 11.73
N LYS A 59 -7.72 -7.88 12.37
CA LYS A 59 -7.74 -8.60 13.64
C LYS A 59 -7.13 -10.01 13.59
N LYS A 60 -7.30 -10.71 12.46
CA LYS A 60 -6.68 -12.02 12.26
C LYS A 60 -5.20 -11.88 12.03
N ALA A 61 -4.80 -10.90 11.23
CA ALA A 61 -3.40 -10.61 10.96
C ALA A 61 -2.64 -10.25 12.24
N GLU A 62 -3.20 -9.41 13.11
CA GLU A 62 -2.62 -9.07 14.41
C GLU A 62 -2.39 -10.33 15.27
N LYS A 63 -3.38 -11.22 15.34
CA LYS A 63 -3.22 -12.51 16.03
C LYS A 63 -2.13 -13.37 15.38
N LYS A 64 -2.05 -13.41 14.06
CA LYS A 64 -1.03 -14.18 13.31
C LYS A 64 0.36 -13.59 13.46
N HIS A 65 0.47 -12.26 13.56
CA HIS A 65 1.72 -11.59 13.91
C HIS A 65 2.20 -12.00 15.32
N ALA A 66 1.30 -12.04 16.30
CA ALA A 66 1.63 -12.53 17.63
C ALA A 66 2.06 -14.01 17.62
N ASP A 67 1.38 -14.87 16.83
CA ASP A 67 1.77 -16.28 16.63
C ASP A 67 3.18 -16.39 16.03
N TYR A 68 3.52 -15.52 15.08
CA TYR A 68 4.86 -15.46 14.47
C TYR A 68 5.93 -15.03 15.48
N LEU A 69 5.70 -13.98 16.26
CA LEU A 69 6.62 -13.52 17.30
C LEU A 69 6.83 -14.59 18.40
N ASN A 70 5.76 -15.31 18.75
CA ASN A 70 5.85 -16.46 19.67
C ASN A 70 6.72 -17.58 19.07
N GLN A 71 6.65 -17.82 17.75
CA GLN A 71 7.52 -18.81 17.10
C GLN A 71 9.00 -18.42 17.15
N ILE A 72 9.35 -17.14 17.08
CA ILE A 72 10.73 -16.68 17.30
C ILE A 72 11.20 -17.09 18.71
N THR A 73 10.35 -16.91 19.71
CA THR A 73 10.65 -17.30 21.09
C THR A 73 10.80 -18.82 21.23
N ASN A 74 9.90 -19.59 20.63
CA ASN A 74 9.96 -21.05 20.62
C ASN A 74 11.22 -21.57 19.94
N PHE A 75 11.62 -20.95 18.84
CA PHE A 75 12.86 -21.29 18.15
C PHE A 75 14.09 -21.06 19.02
N ARG A 76 14.13 -19.97 19.80
CA ARG A 76 15.22 -19.72 20.77
C ARG A 76 15.30 -20.81 21.82
N TYR A 77 14.16 -21.30 22.34
CA TYR A 77 14.14 -22.43 23.29
C TYR A 77 14.61 -23.71 22.61
N ALA A 78 14.09 -24.03 21.43
CA ALA A 78 14.52 -25.21 20.68
C ALA A 78 16.02 -25.19 20.37
N LEU A 79 16.60 -24.02 20.10
CA LEU A 79 18.04 -23.86 19.85
C LEU A 79 18.90 -24.23 21.06
N ILE A 80 18.41 -24.05 22.30
CA ILE A 80 19.12 -24.43 23.53
C ILE A 80 19.26 -25.94 23.62
N GLU A 81 18.26 -26.68 23.14
CA GLU A 81 18.23 -28.16 23.18
C GLU A 81 19.08 -28.80 22.06
N ILE A 82 19.55 -28.03 21.08
CA ILE A 82 20.44 -28.49 20.02
C ILE A 82 21.89 -28.41 20.54
N PRO A 83 22.64 -29.53 20.62
CA PRO A 83 24.01 -29.50 21.10
C PRO A 83 24.97 -28.80 20.14
N TYR A 84 26.08 -28.28 20.63
CA TYR A 84 27.12 -27.76 19.78
C TYR A 84 27.80 -28.89 18.99
N SER A 85 28.00 -28.68 17.68
CA SER A 85 28.67 -29.65 16.83
C SER A 85 30.17 -29.55 17.04
N ASN A 86 30.79 -30.56 17.63
CA ASN A 86 32.22 -30.60 17.93
C ASN A 86 32.74 -29.34 18.68
N GLY A 87 31.92 -28.73 19.51
CA GLY A 87 32.24 -27.48 20.20
C GLY A 87 32.08 -26.20 19.35
N ASP A 88 31.73 -26.31 18.07
CA ASP A 88 31.44 -25.16 17.21
C ASP A 88 30.12 -24.50 17.62
N LYS A 89 30.21 -23.27 18.10
CA LYS A 89 29.07 -22.45 18.54
C LYS A 89 28.52 -21.55 17.42
N SER A 90 29.19 -21.49 16.29
CA SER A 90 28.92 -20.48 15.26
C SER A 90 27.50 -20.54 14.71
N LEU A 91 26.96 -21.76 14.49
CA LEU A 91 25.56 -21.93 14.06
C LEU A 91 24.59 -21.32 15.08
N HIS A 92 24.78 -21.64 16.37
CA HIS A 92 23.93 -21.12 17.45
C HIS A 92 23.99 -19.59 17.57
N GLU A 93 25.20 -19.03 17.53
CA GLU A 93 25.40 -17.59 17.61
C GLU A 93 24.80 -16.88 16.40
N GLY A 94 24.98 -17.44 15.21
CA GLY A 94 24.38 -16.91 13.98
C GLY A 94 22.87 -16.95 13.99
N VAL A 95 22.26 -18.09 14.39
CA VAL A 95 20.80 -18.22 14.54
C VAL A 95 20.27 -17.25 15.59
N LYS A 96 20.94 -17.12 16.75
CA LYS A 96 20.54 -16.14 17.78
C LYS A 96 20.58 -14.71 17.27
N LYS A 97 21.63 -14.35 16.54
CA LYS A 97 21.74 -13.02 15.91
C LYS A 97 20.60 -12.80 14.91
N TYR A 98 20.37 -13.75 14.01
CA TYR A 98 19.28 -13.72 13.05
C TYR A 98 17.94 -13.50 13.73
N LEU A 99 17.57 -14.35 14.69
CA LEU A 99 16.27 -14.27 15.41
C LEU A 99 16.12 -12.94 16.15
N LYS A 100 17.21 -12.39 16.72
CA LYS A 100 17.18 -11.09 17.38
C LYS A 100 16.88 -9.97 16.36
N MET A 101 17.54 -9.99 15.21
CA MET A 101 17.36 -8.95 14.18
C MET A 101 15.96 -9.01 13.58
N VAL A 102 15.48 -10.21 13.25
CA VAL A 102 14.10 -10.41 12.77
C VAL A 102 13.09 -9.91 13.78
N GLU A 103 13.23 -10.26 15.06
CA GLU A 103 12.32 -9.78 16.10
C GLU A 103 12.33 -8.26 16.25
N THR A 104 13.52 -7.64 16.22
CA THR A 104 13.64 -6.18 16.27
C THR A 104 12.92 -5.51 15.11
N ILE A 105 13.12 -6.00 13.89
CA ILE A 105 12.44 -5.48 12.71
C ILE A 105 10.92 -5.63 12.86
N GLN A 106 10.44 -6.80 13.25
CA GLN A 106 9.02 -7.07 13.37
C GLN A 106 8.32 -6.32 14.51
N ARG A 107 9.02 -6.01 15.59
CA ARG A 107 8.45 -5.24 16.71
C ARG A 107 8.60 -3.74 16.55
N GLU A 108 9.80 -3.26 16.19
CA GLU A 108 10.12 -1.84 16.24
C GLU A 108 9.87 -1.15 14.90
N ASP A 109 10.35 -1.74 13.80
CA ASP A 109 10.23 -1.11 12.49
C ASP A 109 8.80 -1.25 11.97
N TYR A 110 8.13 -2.37 12.25
CA TYR A 110 6.72 -2.55 11.94
C TYR A 110 5.80 -1.58 12.72
N ALA A 111 6.09 -1.33 14.01
CA ALA A 111 5.35 -0.32 14.76
C ALA A 111 5.49 1.09 14.16
N LYS A 112 6.66 1.42 13.60
CA LYS A 112 6.86 2.68 12.86
C LYS A 112 6.03 2.72 11.58
N ILE A 113 5.98 1.61 10.83
CA ILE A 113 5.12 1.51 9.63
C ILE A 113 3.67 1.83 9.97
N VAL A 114 3.12 1.21 11.03
CA VAL A 114 1.73 1.44 11.46
C VAL A 114 1.49 2.92 11.82
N ASN A 115 2.43 3.53 12.53
CA ASN A 115 2.33 4.97 12.88
C ASN A 115 2.45 5.89 11.66
N MET A 116 3.28 5.53 10.67
CA MET A 116 3.44 6.30 9.44
C MET A 116 2.23 6.17 8.51
N GLU A 117 1.51 5.06 8.53
CA GLU A 117 0.35 4.81 7.67
C GLU A 117 -0.74 5.88 7.87
N GLU A 118 -1.05 6.23 9.11
CA GLU A 118 -2.05 7.25 9.44
C GLU A 118 -1.66 8.64 8.91
N ILE A 119 -0.35 8.95 8.93
CA ILE A 119 0.19 10.22 8.44
C ILE A 119 0.33 10.21 6.91
N ALA A 120 0.63 9.05 6.34
CA ALA A 120 0.87 8.87 4.91
C ALA A 120 -0.34 9.29 4.05
N GLU A 121 -1.55 9.10 4.58
CA GLU A 121 -2.80 9.48 3.90
C GLU A 121 -3.01 11.00 3.77
N GLN A 122 -2.24 11.80 4.50
CA GLN A 122 -2.42 13.26 4.53
C GLN A 122 -1.80 13.97 3.33
N SER A 123 -0.80 13.37 2.65
CA SER A 123 -0.17 13.96 1.47
C SER A 123 0.54 12.91 0.60
N TYR A 124 0.76 13.25 -0.68
CA TYR A 124 1.53 12.40 -1.59
C TYR A 124 2.96 12.16 -1.10
N ASP A 125 3.64 13.22 -0.62
CA ASP A 125 5.03 13.09 -0.14
C ASP A 125 5.13 12.21 1.10
N ALA A 126 4.13 12.27 2.00
CA ALA A 126 4.05 11.40 3.16
C ALA A 126 3.80 9.93 2.75
N MET A 127 2.95 9.68 1.75
CA MET A 127 2.71 8.35 1.22
C MET A 127 3.95 7.79 0.51
N GLU A 128 4.64 8.59 -0.29
CA GLU A 128 5.89 8.20 -0.94
C GLU A 128 6.97 7.85 0.11
N ALA A 129 7.13 8.70 1.14
CA ALA A 129 8.04 8.42 2.25
C ALA A 129 7.69 7.15 3.02
N TYR A 130 6.41 6.86 3.21
CA TYR A 130 5.93 5.62 3.82
C TYR A 130 6.31 4.39 3.00
N ILE A 131 6.12 4.41 1.68
CA ILE A 131 6.50 3.30 0.80
C ILE A 131 8.01 3.13 0.75
N LEU A 132 8.78 4.21 0.64
CA LEU A 132 10.24 4.16 0.71
C LEU A 132 10.78 3.62 2.04
N PHE A 133 10.07 3.88 3.14
CA PHE A 133 10.44 3.31 4.44
C PHE A 133 10.19 1.80 4.49
N LYS A 134 9.10 1.32 3.87
CA LYS A 134 8.84 -0.11 3.68
C LYS A 134 9.96 -0.78 2.90
N ASP A 135 10.34 -0.22 1.75
CA ASP A 135 11.43 -0.75 0.91
C ASP A 135 12.76 -0.86 1.71
N LYS A 136 13.08 0.13 2.55
CA LYS A 136 14.26 0.07 3.42
C LYS A 136 14.21 -1.02 4.48
N ILE A 137 13.03 -1.34 4.98
CA ILE A 137 12.85 -2.47 5.88
C ILE A 137 13.09 -3.78 5.11
N ASP A 138 12.62 -3.89 3.87
CA ASP A 138 12.87 -5.04 3.02
C ASP A 138 14.37 -5.23 2.75
N GLU A 139 15.07 -4.18 2.36
CA GLU A 139 16.54 -4.20 2.20
C GLU A 139 17.25 -4.68 3.46
N LYS A 140 16.81 -4.22 4.64
CA LYS A 140 17.38 -4.61 5.92
C LYS A 140 17.19 -6.10 6.24
N MET A 141 16.03 -6.67 5.86
CA MET A 141 15.83 -8.12 6.00
C MET A 141 16.70 -8.91 5.03
N ASP A 142 16.77 -8.49 3.79
CA ASP A 142 17.65 -9.12 2.81
C ASP A 142 19.10 -9.20 3.31
N GLU A 143 19.57 -8.14 3.99
CA GLU A 143 20.89 -8.14 4.63
C GLU A 143 20.97 -9.18 5.77
N VAL A 144 19.93 -9.27 6.60
CA VAL A 144 19.85 -10.25 7.70
C VAL A 144 19.86 -11.69 7.16
N GLU A 145 19.17 -11.94 6.07
CA GLU A 145 19.16 -13.23 5.40
C GLU A 145 20.51 -13.60 4.80
N LYS A 146 21.16 -12.69 4.09
CA LYS A 146 22.51 -12.89 3.52
C LYS A 146 23.54 -13.18 4.61
N GLU A 147 23.45 -12.50 5.77
CA GLU A 147 24.30 -12.80 6.91
C GLU A 147 24.06 -14.21 7.45
N TYR A 148 22.79 -14.63 7.57
CA TYR A 148 22.43 -15.97 8.00
C TYR A 148 22.90 -17.06 7.04
N ASP A 149 22.70 -16.87 5.74
CA ASP A 149 23.17 -17.77 4.70
C ASP A 149 24.70 -17.98 4.78
N LYS A 150 25.44 -16.90 5.02
CA LYS A 150 26.88 -16.97 5.23
C LYS A 150 27.24 -17.79 6.48
N VAL A 151 26.52 -17.61 7.58
CA VAL A 151 26.73 -18.41 8.80
C VAL A 151 26.52 -19.89 8.52
N VAL A 152 25.47 -20.24 7.80
CA VAL A 152 25.16 -21.64 7.43
C VAL A 152 26.26 -22.19 6.51
N ALA A 153 26.67 -21.45 5.49
CA ALA A 153 27.72 -21.88 4.57
C ALA A 153 29.07 -22.09 5.28
N ASP A 154 29.47 -21.16 6.15
CA ASP A 154 30.69 -21.26 6.96
C ASP A 154 30.64 -22.44 7.92
N PHE A 155 29.49 -22.69 8.58
CA PHE A 155 29.29 -23.86 9.45
C PHE A 155 29.40 -25.16 8.67
N CYS A 156 28.75 -25.26 7.51
CA CYS A 156 28.83 -26.45 6.64
C CYS A 156 30.26 -26.72 6.19
N SER A 157 30.98 -25.67 5.77
CA SER A 157 32.38 -25.80 5.36
C SER A 157 33.30 -26.34 6.49
N ARG A 158 33.13 -25.81 7.72
CA ARG A 158 33.94 -26.26 8.89
C ARG A 158 33.61 -27.68 9.34
N ASN A 159 32.39 -28.13 9.12
CA ASN A 159 31.93 -29.45 9.53
C ASN A 159 31.87 -30.48 8.39
N ASN A 160 32.48 -30.20 7.24
CA ASN A 160 32.53 -31.08 6.06
C ASN A 160 31.10 -31.48 5.57
N ILE A 161 30.14 -30.59 5.69
CA ILE A 161 28.79 -30.78 5.18
C ILE A 161 28.72 -30.21 3.77
N THR A 162 28.32 -31.04 2.80
CA THR A 162 28.09 -30.58 1.42
C THR A 162 26.69 -30.02 1.29
N LEU A 163 26.57 -28.71 1.03
CA LEU A 163 25.30 -28.10 0.69
C LEU A 163 24.94 -28.49 -0.75
N THR A 164 23.84 -29.19 -0.93
CA THR A 164 23.22 -29.34 -2.26
C THR A 164 22.47 -28.06 -2.61
N LYS A 165 22.37 -27.76 -3.90
CA LYS A 165 21.61 -26.60 -4.37
C LYS A 165 20.20 -26.64 -3.78
N ALA A 166 19.80 -25.55 -3.12
CA ALA A 166 18.47 -25.46 -2.52
C ALA A 166 17.40 -25.74 -3.57
N GLU A 167 16.54 -26.71 -3.31
CA GLU A 167 15.32 -26.85 -4.10
C GLU A 167 14.41 -25.67 -3.84
N VAL A 168 13.83 -25.13 -4.91
CA VAL A 168 12.84 -24.06 -4.79
C VAL A 168 11.60 -24.65 -4.13
N THR A 169 11.40 -24.32 -2.86
CA THR A 169 10.28 -24.84 -2.09
C THR A 169 8.97 -24.11 -2.44
N GLU A 170 7.84 -24.74 -2.23
CA GLU A 170 6.53 -24.09 -2.38
C GLU A 170 6.43 -22.82 -1.51
N GLN A 171 7.05 -22.85 -0.32
CA GLN A 171 7.09 -21.71 0.60
C GLN A 171 7.89 -20.54 0.01
N SER A 172 9.10 -20.80 -0.54
CA SER A 172 9.91 -19.74 -1.14
C SER A 172 9.24 -19.14 -2.37
N GLN A 173 8.55 -19.96 -3.18
CA GLN A 173 7.76 -19.45 -4.31
C GLN A 173 6.59 -18.56 -3.85
N LYS A 174 5.90 -18.96 -2.78
CA LYS A 174 4.82 -18.13 -2.20
C LYS A 174 5.36 -16.80 -1.69
N MET A 175 6.47 -16.80 -0.98
CA MET A 175 7.08 -15.57 -0.46
C MET A 175 7.50 -14.64 -1.60
N GLU A 176 8.21 -15.16 -2.61
CA GLU A 176 8.60 -14.37 -3.77
C GLU A 176 7.38 -13.78 -4.51
N MET A 177 6.30 -14.58 -4.62
CA MET A 177 5.06 -14.11 -5.25
C MET A 177 4.43 -12.96 -4.45
N ILE A 178 4.35 -13.09 -3.14
CA ILE A 178 3.80 -12.09 -2.25
C ILE A 178 4.59 -10.77 -2.39
N GLY A 179 5.92 -10.81 -2.37
CA GLY A 179 6.76 -9.62 -2.60
C GLY A 179 6.44 -8.94 -3.93
N LYS A 180 6.49 -9.68 -5.03
CA LYS A 180 6.20 -9.13 -6.38
C LYS A 180 4.79 -8.53 -6.51
N VAL A 181 3.80 -9.13 -5.85
CA VAL A 181 2.41 -8.61 -5.83
C VAL A 181 2.35 -7.30 -5.08
N SER A 182 3.03 -7.21 -3.93
CA SER A 182 3.08 -5.98 -3.13
C SER A 182 3.75 -4.84 -3.88
N ASP A 183 4.95 -5.07 -4.43
CA ASP A 183 5.71 -4.07 -5.17
C ASP A 183 4.91 -3.49 -6.33
N TYR A 184 4.31 -4.38 -7.13
CA TYR A 184 3.47 -3.95 -8.25
C TYR A 184 2.24 -3.14 -7.80
N GLN A 185 1.60 -3.58 -6.73
CA GLN A 185 0.44 -2.89 -6.19
C GLN A 185 0.83 -1.53 -5.59
N ASP A 186 1.97 -1.41 -4.92
CA ASP A 186 2.48 -0.14 -4.39
C ASP A 186 2.81 0.85 -5.51
N GLU A 187 3.41 0.37 -6.62
CA GLU A 187 3.67 1.21 -7.79
C GLU A 187 2.37 1.76 -8.41
N VAL A 188 1.37 0.92 -8.62
CA VAL A 188 0.06 1.36 -9.17
C VAL A 188 -0.69 2.25 -8.18
N TYR A 189 -0.56 1.97 -6.89
CA TYR A 189 -1.20 2.77 -5.85
C TYR A 189 -0.66 4.19 -5.77
N LEU A 190 0.65 4.37 -5.85
CA LEU A 190 1.23 5.72 -5.87
C LEU A 190 0.72 6.55 -7.04
N ILE A 191 0.51 5.91 -8.21
CA ILE A 191 -0.08 6.57 -9.37
C ILE A 191 -1.52 6.98 -9.07
N PHE A 192 -2.32 6.09 -8.49
CA PHE A 192 -3.71 6.36 -8.10
C PHE A 192 -3.78 7.43 -7.00
N PHE A 193 -3.00 7.27 -5.93
CA PHE A 193 -3.06 8.10 -4.73
C PHE A 193 -2.74 9.56 -5.02
N LYS A 194 -1.76 9.81 -5.91
CA LYS A 194 -1.35 11.17 -6.29
C LYS A 194 -2.50 12.01 -6.85
N ALA A 195 -3.42 11.41 -7.57
CA ALA A 195 -4.61 12.09 -8.08
C ALA A 195 -5.76 12.09 -7.05
N SER A 196 -5.98 10.97 -6.35
CA SER A 196 -7.11 10.83 -5.42
C SER A 196 -7.05 11.79 -4.23
N ILE A 197 -5.86 12.09 -3.71
CA ILE A 197 -5.72 13.07 -2.63
C ILE A 197 -6.16 14.48 -3.06
N HIS A 198 -5.96 14.83 -4.34
CA HIS A 198 -6.41 16.11 -4.88
C HIS A 198 -7.93 16.14 -5.14
N ASP A 199 -8.53 14.97 -5.45
CA ASP A 199 -9.99 14.84 -5.49
C ASP A 199 -10.62 15.10 -4.13
N GLU A 200 -10.08 14.52 -3.06
CA GLU A 200 -10.53 14.77 -1.68
C GLU A 200 -10.39 16.25 -1.29
N GLN A 201 -9.25 16.85 -1.60
CA GLN A 201 -9.00 18.29 -1.36
C GLN A 201 -9.96 19.17 -2.16
N LEU A 202 -10.30 18.80 -3.40
CA LEU A 202 -11.25 19.51 -4.23
C LEU A 202 -12.64 19.54 -3.59
N VAL A 203 -13.12 18.39 -3.11
CA VAL A 203 -14.40 18.28 -2.41
C VAL A 203 -14.43 19.15 -1.15
N ASP A 204 -13.36 19.11 -0.36
CA ASP A 204 -13.25 19.93 0.84
C ASP A 204 -13.25 21.45 0.52
N ALA A 205 -12.50 21.87 -0.49
CA ALA A 205 -12.45 23.26 -0.93
C ALA A 205 -13.79 23.76 -1.47
N MET A 206 -14.51 22.93 -2.24
CA MET A 206 -15.87 23.23 -2.70
C MET A 206 -16.85 23.33 -1.53
N GLY A 207 -16.75 22.44 -0.55
CA GLY A 207 -17.59 22.48 0.67
C GLY A 207 -17.35 23.70 1.55
N LYS A 208 -16.18 24.35 1.42
CA LYS A 208 -15.81 25.58 2.14
C LYS A 208 -16.05 26.87 1.32
N ASP A 209 -16.66 26.77 0.16
CA ASP A 209 -16.85 27.88 -0.79
C ASP A 209 -15.54 28.66 -1.10
N ASN A 210 -14.38 27.94 -1.09
CA ASN A 210 -13.07 28.54 -1.35
C ASN A 210 -12.70 28.44 -2.85
N LEU A 211 -13.22 29.39 -3.65
CA LEU A 211 -13.05 29.42 -5.09
C LEU A 211 -11.58 29.42 -5.53
N THR A 212 -10.71 30.15 -4.82
CA THR A 212 -9.27 30.21 -5.14
C THR A 212 -8.61 28.85 -4.98
N ALA A 213 -8.89 28.15 -3.87
CA ALA A 213 -8.38 26.80 -3.64
C ALA A 213 -8.92 25.80 -4.67
N VAL A 214 -10.22 25.90 -4.99
CA VAL A 214 -10.88 25.05 -6.00
C VAL A 214 -10.18 25.13 -7.36
N GLU A 215 -9.88 26.35 -7.86
CA GLU A 215 -9.21 26.53 -9.15
C GLU A 215 -7.75 25.99 -9.14
N GLN A 216 -7.03 26.17 -8.02
CA GLN A 216 -5.68 25.62 -7.88
C GLN A 216 -5.68 24.08 -7.84
N ILE A 217 -6.58 23.50 -7.06
CA ILE A 217 -6.68 22.04 -6.90
C ILE A 217 -7.16 21.39 -8.20
N LYS A 218 -8.11 21.99 -8.91
CA LYS A 218 -8.56 21.58 -10.24
C LYS A 218 -7.38 21.41 -11.20
N GLY A 219 -6.46 22.39 -11.24
CA GLY A 219 -5.24 22.33 -12.06
C GLY A 219 -4.33 21.17 -11.66
N SER A 220 -4.14 20.95 -10.35
CA SER A 220 -3.34 19.85 -9.82
C SER A 220 -3.98 18.49 -10.14
N LEU A 221 -5.29 18.35 -9.93
CA LEU A 221 -6.05 17.13 -10.22
C LEU A 221 -5.92 16.72 -11.70
N LEU A 222 -6.09 17.68 -12.63
CA LEU A 222 -5.91 17.45 -14.06
C LEU A 222 -4.48 17.02 -14.37
N LYS A 223 -3.49 17.75 -13.88
CA LYS A 223 -2.07 17.47 -14.09
C LYS A 223 -1.70 16.05 -13.66
N TYR A 224 -2.02 15.68 -12.42
CA TYR A 224 -1.63 14.39 -11.88
C TYR A 224 -2.43 13.22 -12.46
N SER A 225 -3.67 13.46 -12.89
CA SER A 225 -4.42 12.47 -13.66
C SER A 225 -3.75 12.18 -15.01
N LEU A 226 -3.30 13.20 -15.73
CA LEU A 226 -2.59 13.06 -17.02
C LEU A 226 -1.22 12.41 -16.84
N GLU A 227 -0.44 12.82 -15.84
CA GLU A 227 0.84 12.17 -15.51
C GLU A 227 0.64 10.68 -15.19
N GLY A 228 -0.37 10.36 -14.38
CA GLY A 228 -0.68 8.98 -14.01
C GLY A 228 -1.08 8.13 -15.20
N LEU A 229 -1.92 8.66 -16.10
CA LEU A 229 -2.28 7.98 -17.36
C LEU A 229 -1.05 7.68 -18.21
N GLY A 230 -0.13 8.65 -18.35
CA GLY A 230 1.13 8.45 -19.07
C GLY A 230 2.03 7.40 -18.44
N ARG A 231 2.14 7.36 -17.09
CA ARG A 231 2.89 6.32 -16.38
C ARG A 231 2.28 4.94 -16.59
N LEU A 232 0.95 4.82 -16.54
CA LEU A 232 0.26 3.56 -16.80
C LEU A 232 0.48 3.05 -18.24
N ASP A 233 0.73 3.91 -19.23
CA ASP A 233 1.01 3.46 -20.60
C ASP A 233 2.32 2.67 -20.69
N THR A 234 3.31 3.02 -19.91
CA THR A 234 4.62 2.35 -19.87
C THR A 234 4.68 1.19 -18.88
N LEU A 235 3.80 1.15 -17.91
CA LEU A 235 3.75 0.10 -16.89
C LEU A 235 3.30 -1.23 -17.50
N ARG A 236 4.08 -2.30 -17.29
CA ARG A 236 3.70 -3.65 -17.73
C ARG A 236 2.62 -4.22 -16.81
N SER A 237 1.76 -5.07 -17.37
CA SER A 237 0.78 -5.82 -16.59
C SER A 237 1.46 -6.89 -15.73
N PHE A 238 0.95 -7.11 -14.52
CA PHE A 238 1.49 -8.12 -13.62
C PHE A 238 1.21 -9.53 -14.15
N LYS A 239 2.23 -10.23 -14.64
CA LYS A 239 2.10 -11.59 -15.19
C LYS A 239 0.95 -11.74 -16.21
N GLY A 240 0.68 -10.71 -16.99
CA GLY A 240 -0.43 -10.67 -17.95
C GLY A 240 -1.76 -10.18 -17.39
N ASP A 241 -1.90 -10.04 -16.06
CA ASP A 241 -3.08 -9.45 -15.45
C ASP A 241 -2.98 -7.91 -15.47
N ALA A 242 -3.88 -7.29 -16.24
CA ALA A 242 -4.00 -5.83 -16.36
C ALA A 242 -5.10 -5.23 -15.46
N SER A 243 -5.74 -6.02 -14.60
CA SER A 243 -6.93 -5.62 -13.84
C SER A 243 -6.67 -4.39 -12.99
N LEU A 244 -5.59 -4.39 -12.18
CA LEU A 244 -5.22 -3.30 -11.29
C LEU A 244 -4.86 -2.04 -12.07
N LYS A 245 -4.02 -2.17 -13.11
CA LYS A 245 -3.65 -1.09 -14.03
C LYS A 245 -4.88 -0.45 -14.69
N ASN A 246 -5.81 -1.28 -15.18
CA ASN A 246 -7.03 -0.80 -15.83
C ASN A 246 -7.99 -0.13 -14.83
N SER A 247 -8.04 -0.59 -13.60
CA SER A 247 -8.85 0.05 -12.56
C SER A 247 -8.29 1.42 -12.17
N CYS A 248 -6.97 1.53 -12.02
CA CYS A 248 -6.31 2.83 -11.83
C CYS A 248 -6.61 3.78 -12.98
N ARG A 249 -6.50 3.32 -14.24
CA ARG A 249 -6.82 4.10 -15.43
C ARG A 249 -8.25 4.66 -15.39
N ARG A 250 -9.24 3.82 -15.06
CA ARG A 250 -10.65 4.28 -14.95
C ARG A 250 -10.82 5.37 -13.90
N ALA A 251 -10.14 5.25 -12.77
CA ALA A 251 -10.18 6.27 -11.72
C ALA A 251 -9.54 7.58 -12.20
N LEU A 252 -8.36 7.52 -12.84
CA LEU A 252 -7.68 8.71 -13.38
C LEU A 252 -8.49 9.37 -14.51
N ASP A 253 -9.15 8.60 -15.37
CA ASP A 253 -10.06 9.12 -16.39
C ASP A 253 -11.29 9.79 -15.76
N PHE A 254 -11.78 9.28 -14.64
CA PHE A 254 -12.81 9.97 -13.85
C PHE A 254 -12.29 11.30 -13.32
N PHE A 255 -11.16 11.33 -12.62
CA PHE A 255 -10.58 12.54 -12.02
C PHE A 255 -10.26 13.62 -13.09
N LYS A 256 -9.80 13.20 -14.28
CA LYS A 256 -9.63 14.09 -15.42
C LYS A 256 -10.96 14.73 -15.86
N ARG A 257 -12.06 13.96 -15.95
CA ARG A 257 -13.39 14.52 -16.29
C ARG A 257 -13.93 15.41 -15.18
N GLU A 258 -13.71 15.04 -13.95
CA GLU A 258 -14.13 15.80 -12.79
C GLU A 258 -13.49 17.19 -12.77
N SER A 259 -12.18 17.29 -13.04
CA SER A 259 -11.50 18.58 -13.12
C SER A 259 -12.16 19.54 -14.14
N ALA A 260 -12.65 19.01 -15.26
CA ALA A 260 -13.41 19.81 -16.24
C ALA A 260 -14.82 20.19 -15.76
N SER A 261 -15.43 19.38 -14.90
CA SER A 261 -16.78 19.62 -14.38
C SER A 261 -16.83 20.73 -13.31
N VAL A 262 -15.68 21.09 -12.73
CA VAL A 262 -15.53 22.17 -11.73
C VAL A 262 -15.95 23.53 -12.31
N ASP A 263 -15.89 23.74 -13.63
CA ASP A 263 -16.32 24.98 -14.29
C ASP A 263 -17.78 25.33 -13.96
N SER A 264 -18.62 24.35 -13.74
CA SER A 264 -20.03 24.57 -13.35
C SER A 264 -20.17 25.13 -11.93
N TYR A 265 -19.27 24.75 -11.02
CA TYR A 265 -19.18 25.29 -9.67
C TYR A 265 -18.70 26.75 -9.69
N THR A 266 -17.62 27.00 -10.43
CA THR A 266 -17.06 28.35 -10.59
C THR A 266 -18.09 29.32 -11.17
N ASP A 267 -18.80 28.92 -12.23
CA ASP A 267 -19.87 29.70 -12.84
C ASP A 267 -21.01 30.00 -11.83
N TYR A 268 -21.43 28.99 -11.07
CA TYR A 268 -22.46 29.18 -10.02
C TYR A 268 -22.01 30.16 -8.94
N MET A 269 -20.76 30.03 -8.44
CA MET A 269 -20.23 30.92 -7.39
C MET A 269 -20.13 32.37 -7.86
N LEU A 270 -19.69 32.62 -9.10
CA LEU A 270 -19.64 33.95 -9.69
C LEU A 270 -21.06 34.54 -9.87
N LYS A 271 -22.00 33.74 -10.37
CA LYS A 271 -23.40 34.18 -10.49
C LYS A 271 -24.07 34.46 -9.14
N LYS A 272 -23.74 33.71 -8.12
CA LYS A 272 -24.17 33.93 -6.74
C LYS A 272 -23.65 35.27 -6.19
N GLU A 273 -22.35 35.57 -6.41
CA GLU A 273 -21.75 36.83 -6.01
C GLU A 273 -22.36 38.05 -6.74
N ASP A 274 -22.50 37.95 -8.05
CA ASP A 274 -23.17 38.97 -8.86
C ASP A 274 -24.61 39.23 -8.42
N PHE A 275 -25.36 38.17 -8.17
CA PHE A 275 -26.74 38.27 -7.68
C PHE A 275 -26.81 38.94 -6.30
N GLU A 276 -25.97 38.59 -5.35
CA GLU A 276 -25.96 39.24 -4.03
C GLU A 276 -25.62 40.73 -4.12
N ALA A 277 -24.74 41.13 -5.04
CA ALA A 277 -24.43 42.53 -5.29
C ALA A 277 -25.66 43.29 -5.84
N ILE A 278 -26.34 42.72 -6.85
CA ILE A 278 -27.56 43.27 -7.46
C ILE A 278 -28.68 43.36 -6.42
N LYS A 279 -28.92 42.28 -5.66
CA LYS A 279 -29.91 42.20 -4.61
C LYS A 279 -29.72 43.29 -3.53
N LYS A 280 -28.48 43.45 -3.05
CA LYS A 280 -28.12 44.48 -2.08
C LYS A 280 -28.41 45.89 -2.58
N ASN A 281 -28.11 46.18 -3.87
CA ASN A 281 -28.42 47.46 -4.49
C ASN A 281 -29.93 47.70 -4.64
N PHE A 282 -30.67 46.66 -5.10
CA PHE A 282 -32.10 46.70 -5.28
C PHE A 282 -32.86 46.93 -3.95
N GLU A 283 -32.43 46.24 -2.88
CA GLU A 283 -33.04 46.36 -1.54
C GLU A 283 -32.79 47.75 -0.88
N ARG A 284 -31.61 48.35 -1.12
CA ARG A 284 -31.19 49.65 -0.56
C ARG A 284 -31.81 50.84 -1.27
N ASN A 285 -32.25 50.69 -2.52
CA ASN A 285 -32.81 51.77 -3.30
C ASN A 285 -34.36 51.70 -3.31
N PRO A 286 -35.07 52.54 -2.55
CA PRO A 286 -36.54 52.51 -2.51
C PRO A 286 -37.21 52.74 -3.88
N LYS A 287 -36.53 53.47 -4.80
CA LYS A 287 -37.03 53.76 -6.15
C LYS A 287 -36.81 52.54 -7.09
N ALA A 288 -35.92 51.66 -6.82
CA ALA A 288 -35.63 50.46 -7.64
C ALA A 288 -36.86 49.55 -7.71
N LYS A 289 -37.68 49.47 -6.66
CA LYS A 289 -38.89 48.63 -6.60
C LYS A 289 -40.01 49.15 -7.49
N SER A 290 -39.95 50.37 -7.97
CA SER A 290 -40.89 50.98 -8.93
C SER A 290 -40.28 51.25 -10.31
N ASP A 291 -38.96 51.04 -10.45
CA ASP A 291 -38.27 51.19 -11.71
C ASP A 291 -38.23 49.87 -12.50
N LYS A 292 -38.89 49.86 -13.66
CA LYS A 292 -39.01 48.69 -14.51
C LYS A 292 -37.64 48.12 -14.88
N ALA A 293 -36.66 48.97 -15.21
CA ALA A 293 -35.31 48.52 -15.64
C ALA A 293 -34.56 47.82 -14.47
N GLU A 294 -34.69 48.31 -13.24
CA GLU A 294 -34.09 47.69 -12.03
C GLU A 294 -34.81 46.38 -11.68
N ILE A 295 -36.12 46.28 -11.86
CA ILE A 295 -36.87 45.05 -11.67
C ILE A 295 -36.48 44.02 -12.71
N ASP A 296 -36.38 44.40 -13.97
CA ASP A 296 -35.99 43.49 -15.06
C ASP A 296 -34.54 43.00 -14.85
N LYS A 297 -33.62 43.84 -14.42
CA LYS A 297 -32.26 43.47 -14.05
C LYS A 297 -32.20 42.48 -12.90
N TYR A 298 -32.97 42.72 -11.85
CA TYR A 298 -33.05 41.80 -10.70
C TYR A 298 -33.59 40.44 -11.11
N ASN A 299 -34.70 40.43 -11.89
CA ASN A 299 -35.31 39.18 -12.36
C ASN A 299 -34.38 38.40 -13.31
N ALA A 300 -33.63 39.08 -14.16
CA ALA A 300 -32.64 38.45 -15.03
C ALA A 300 -31.51 37.81 -14.21
N ALA A 301 -31.02 38.49 -13.17
CA ALA A 301 -29.99 37.92 -12.27
C ALA A 301 -30.50 36.70 -11.50
N VAL A 302 -31.77 36.70 -11.04
CA VAL A 302 -32.40 35.52 -10.43
C VAL A 302 -32.46 34.35 -11.42
N ALA A 303 -32.87 34.62 -12.67
CA ALA A 303 -32.97 33.59 -13.70
C ALA A 303 -31.58 32.96 -14.04
N GLU A 304 -30.54 33.78 -14.17
CA GLU A 304 -29.18 33.32 -14.41
C GLU A 304 -28.62 32.52 -13.23
N LEU A 305 -28.85 32.97 -11.97
CA LEU A 305 -28.45 32.22 -10.79
C LEU A 305 -29.14 30.84 -10.74
N ASN A 306 -30.45 30.79 -10.95
CA ASN A 306 -31.18 29.52 -10.95
C ASN A 306 -30.66 28.57 -12.02
N LYS A 307 -30.43 29.06 -13.24
CA LYS A 307 -29.88 28.26 -14.34
C LYS A 307 -28.48 27.71 -14.02
N SER A 308 -27.59 28.53 -13.44
CA SER A 308 -26.25 28.05 -13.04
C SER A 308 -26.32 27.10 -11.86
N SER A 309 -27.22 27.31 -10.90
CA SER A 309 -27.50 26.41 -9.78
C SER A 309 -27.96 25.03 -10.27
N ASP A 310 -28.91 24.97 -11.19
CA ASP A 310 -29.40 23.69 -11.76
C ASP A 310 -28.29 22.93 -12.46
N LYS A 311 -27.46 23.62 -13.25
CA LYS A 311 -26.29 23.04 -13.92
C LYS A 311 -25.28 22.51 -12.91
N PHE A 312 -24.99 23.29 -11.88
CA PHE A 312 -24.05 22.89 -10.81
C PHE A 312 -24.59 21.67 -10.04
N ASN A 313 -25.86 21.70 -9.61
CA ASN A 313 -26.48 20.58 -8.88
C ASN A 313 -26.43 19.26 -9.67
N LYS A 314 -26.70 19.33 -10.97
CA LYS A 314 -26.56 18.16 -11.86
C LYS A 314 -25.09 17.69 -11.94
N SER A 315 -24.14 18.62 -12.08
CA SER A 315 -22.74 18.30 -12.10
C SER A 315 -22.27 17.60 -10.82
N VAL A 316 -22.70 18.10 -9.65
CA VAL A 316 -22.39 17.49 -8.34
C VAL A 316 -22.93 16.05 -8.24
N GLN A 317 -24.17 15.81 -8.71
CA GLN A 317 -24.74 14.45 -8.69
C GLN A 317 -23.92 13.49 -9.57
N ASP A 318 -23.52 13.95 -10.79
CA ASP A 318 -22.74 13.16 -11.72
C ASP A 318 -21.31 12.91 -11.17
N MET A 319 -20.67 13.91 -10.56
CA MET A 319 -19.35 13.77 -9.90
C MET A 319 -19.42 12.79 -8.72
N ASN A 320 -20.40 12.92 -7.83
CA ASN A 320 -20.53 12.02 -6.66
C ASN A 320 -20.74 10.56 -7.08
N ARG A 321 -21.59 10.34 -8.10
CA ARG A 321 -21.78 8.99 -8.66
C ARG A 321 -20.49 8.45 -9.26
N GLY A 322 -19.82 9.23 -10.12
CA GLY A 322 -18.58 8.81 -10.78
C GLY A 322 -17.46 8.55 -9.79
N ARG A 323 -17.34 9.37 -8.73
CA ARG A 323 -16.37 9.18 -7.64
C ARG A 323 -16.63 7.86 -6.91
N THR A 324 -17.87 7.61 -6.54
CA THR A 324 -18.25 6.36 -5.87
C THR A 324 -17.91 5.14 -6.74
N GLU A 325 -18.21 5.18 -8.03
CA GLU A 325 -17.88 4.11 -8.98
C GLU A 325 -16.36 3.93 -9.13
N ALA A 326 -15.60 5.02 -9.24
CA ALA A 326 -14.15 4.99 -9.40
C ALA A 326 -13.45 4.43 -8.16
N ILE A 327 -13.79 4.92 -6.97
CA ILE A 327 -13.16 4.51 -5.70
C ILE A 327 -13.55 3.09 -5.32
N ASN A 328 -14.85 2.75 -5.39
CA ASN A 328 -15.29 1.37 -5.10
C ASN A 328 -14.72 0.38 -6.11
N GLY A 329 -14.72 0.73 -7.40
CA GLY A 329 -14.12 -0.11 -8.44
C GLY A 329 -12.61 -0.31 -8.26
N TRP A 330 -11.90 0.70 -7.77
CA TRP A 330 -10.49 0.58 -7.37
C TRP A 330 -10.34 -0.40 -6.21
N ASN A 331 -11.02 -0.17 -5.08
CA ASN A 331 -10.93 -0.99 -3.87
C ASN A 331 -11.30 -2.45 -4.13
N ASP A 332 -12.38 -2.71 -4.86
CA ASP A 332 -12.80 -4.06 -5.24
C ASP A 332 -11.77 -4.76 -6.13
N THR A 333 -11.11 -4.00 -6.99
CA THR A 333 -10.08 -4.57 -7.88
C THR A 333 -8.80 -4.88 -7.10
N VAL A 334 -8.38 -4.03 -6.17
CA VAL A 334 -7.25 -4.31 -5.27
C VAL A 334 -7.49 -5.60 -4.51
N ASN A 335 -8.66 -5.76 -3.90
CA ASN A 335 -9.02 -6.97 -3.15
C ASN A 335 -8.95 -8.23 -4.03
N ARG A 336 -9.57 -8.18 -5.23
CA ARG A 336 -9.53 -9.31 -6.16
C ARG A 336 -8.14 -9.61 -6.69
N PHE A 337 -7.30 -8.60 -6.88
CA PHE A 337 -5.93 -8.76 -7.32
C PHE A 337 -5.11 -9.52 -6.26
N PHE A 338 -5.24 -9.16 -4.99
CA PHE A 338 -4.62 -9.91 -3.90
C PHE A 338 -5.18 -11.33 -3.79
N ASP A 339 -6.50 -11.51 -3.83
CA ASP A 339 -7.14 -12.84 -3.79
C ASP A 339 -6.66 -13.76 -4.92
N THR A 340 -6.37 -13.19 -6.09
CA THR A 340 -5.93 -13.94 -7.27
C THR A 340 -4.46 -14.34 -7.19
N HIS A 341 -3.61 -13.44 -6.70
CA HIS A 341 -2.15 -13.60 -6.80
C HIS A 341 -1.49 -14.00 -5.48
N ILE A 342 -2.16 -13.84 -4.34
CA ILE A 342 -1.68 -14.30 -3.04
C ILE A 342 -2.56 -15.45 -2.56
N PRO A 343 -2.07 -16.70 -2.63
CA PRO A 343 -2.86 -17.84 -2.18
C PRO A 343 -3.11 -17.79 -0.68
N TYR A 344 -4.34 -18.12 -0.27
CA TYR A 344 -4.65 -18.32 1.14
C TYR A 344 -3.74 -19.41 1.73
N SER A 345 -3.04 -19.08 2.81
CA SER A 345 -2.29 -20.07 3.58
C SER A 345 -3.23 -20.69 4.63
N LYS A 346 -3.39 -22.00 4.53
CA LYS A 346 -4.14 -22.81 5.50
C LYS A 346 -3.32 -23.08 6.75
#